data_22bd5a33786b4d0b884d37e352c6c267
#
_entry.id   22bd5a33786b4d0b884d37e352c6c267
#
_cell.length_a   1.000
_cell.length_b   1.000
_cell.length_c   1.000
_cell.angle_alpha   90.00
_cell.angle_beta   90.00
_cell.angle_gamma   90.00
#
_symmetry.space_group_name_H-M   'P 1'
#
loop_
_entity.id
_entity.type
_entity.pdbx_description
1 polymer ?
#
loop_
_entity_poly.entity_id
_entity_poly.type
_entity_poly.pdbx_seq_one_letter_code
_entity_poly.pdbx_strand_id
1 'polypeptide(L)'
;MKAFIGVTDWDWFRQLRREEPDDVNFWRPSGQAFRALQPGDPFLFKLHAPRNVIAGGGFFVEARQLPVSQAWMAFERRNGVRDLDELLTRIDHYRRGRAGAGPADPVIGAVLLTQPFFFADDEFIPAPADWHPNIVVGKGYDLSTGVGASVWSAVLQRLRLRSATVLPPIDADRETKRVWVEQRLGQGTFRTRVTDAYGRRCAVTGERTLPVLEAAHIRPYAQQGPNRVDNGLLLRSDLHRLFDRGLVTIEPERLTFGVSQRIRDEYHNGRVYYELEGKPLLVLPDRPDERPNRAFLEHHHRAIFRP
;
A
#
# COMPACT_ATOMS: atom_id res chain seq x y z
N MET A 1 22.60 -4.12 -8.88
CA MET A 1 21.19 -3.81 -8.57
C MET A 1 20.30 -4.64 -9.51
N LYS A 2 19.21 -5.21 -9.02
CA LYS A 2 18.27 -5.98 -9.83
C LYS A 2 17.04 -5.15 -10.18
N ALA A 3 16.38 -5.47 -11.28
CA ALA A 3 15.04 -4.98 -11.61
C ALA A 3 14.16 -6.13 -12.06
N PHE A 4 12.87 -5.92 -12.01
CA PHE A 4 11.89 -6.80 -12.63
C PHE A 4 11.04 -5.99 -13.61
N ILE A 5 10.90 -6.50 -14.83
CA ILE A 5 10.01 -5.91 -15.83
C ILE A 5 8.76 -6.77 -15.86
N GLY A 6 7.67 -6.23 -15.30
CA GLY A 6 6.36 -6.86 -15.25
C GLY A 6 5.50 -6.49 -16.44
N VAL A 7 4.82 -7.48 -17.03
CA VAL A 7 3.91 -7.26 -18.15
C VAL A 7 2.54 -6.82 -17.61
N THR A 8 2.01 -5.75 -18.14
CA THR A 8 0.68 -5.21 -17.76
C THR A 8 -0.11 -4.75 -19.00
N ASP A 9 -1.42 -4.53 -18.81
CA ASP A 9 -2.29 -4.04 -19.86
C ASP A 9 -2.36 -2.50 -19.92
N TRP A 10 -2.84 -1.99 -21.07
CA TRP A 10 -2.98 -0.56 -21.31
C TRP A 10 -3.98 0.12 -20.36
N ASP A 11 -5.07 -0.54 -20.02
CA ASP A 11 -6.12 0.06 -19.21
C ASP A 11 -5.68 0.23 -17.77
N TRP A 12 -4.94 -0.77 -17.22
CA TRP A 12 -4.30 -0.67 -15.89
C TRP A 12 -3.33 0.52 -15.86
N PHE A 13 -2.44 0.61 -16.86
CA PHE A 13 -1.46 1.68 -16.95
C PHE A 13 -2.12 3.06 -17.10
N ARG A 14 -3.09 3.18 -18.01
CA ARG A 14 -3.79 4.44 -18.28
C ARG A 14 -4.57 4.94 -17.07
N GLN A 15 -5.22 4.05 -16.33
CA GLN A 15 -5.94 4.38 -15.10
C GLN A 15 -4.98 4.98 -14.07
N LEU A 16 -3.86 4.32 -13.80
CA LEU A 16 -2.89 4.76 -12.80
C LEU A 16 -2.16 6.03 -13.23
N ARG A 17 -1.80 6.17 -14.51
CA ARG A 17 -1.19 7.41 -15.03
C ARG A 17 -2.09 8.62 -14.84
N ARG A 18 -3.40 8.44 -14.92
CA ARG A 18 -4.38 9.51 -14.71
C ARG A 18 -4.55 9.88 -13.23
N GLU A 19 -4.43 8.90 -12.35
CA GLU A 19 -4.65 9.08 -10.90
C GLU A 19 -3.38 9.60 -10.19
N GLU A 20 -2.19 9.42 -10.77
CA GLU A 20 -0.88 9.79 -10.21
C GLU A 20 -0.72 9.40 -8.73
N PRO A 21 -0.94 8.13 -8.38
CA PRO A 21 -0.97 7.69 -6.98
C PRO A 21 0.43 7.71 -6.35
N ASP A 22 0.48 7.75 -5.00
CA ASP A 22 1.70 7.67 -4.19
C ASP A 22 2.26 6.25 -4.06
N ASP A 23 1.38 5.23 -4.21
CA ASP A 23 1.73 3.81 -4.28
C ASP A 23 0.78 3.05 -5.20
N VAL A 24 1.19 1.88 -5.66
CA VAL A 24 0.35 1.01 -6.50
C VAL A 24 0.47 -0.44 -6.07
N ASN A 25 -0.61 -1.18 -6.24
CA ASN A 25 -0.60 -2.64 -6.20
C ASN A 25 -0.50 -3.19 -7.63
N PHE A 26 0.67 -3.72 -7.99
CA PHE A 26 0.81 -4.53 -9.19
C PHE A 26 0.34 -5.95 -8.87
N TRP A 27 -0.95 -6.19 -9.03
CA TRP A 27 -1.54 -7.47 -8.69
C TRP A 27 -1.25 -8.56 -9.72
N ARG A 28 -1.15 -9.79 -9.24
CA ARG A 28 -0.93 -11.00 -10.04
C ARG A 28 -2.08 -11.96 -9.82
N PRO A 29 -2.77 -12.44 -10.86
CA PRO A 29 -3.92 -13.32 -10.73
C PRO A 29 -3.60 -14.62 -9.99
N SER A 30 -2.39 -15.14 -10.12
CA SER A 30 -1.91 -16.29 -9.35
C SER A 30 -1.49 -15.82 -7.96
N GLY A 31 -1.94 -16.51 -6.91
CA GLY A 31 -1.48 -16.26 -5.53
C GLY A 31 -0.03 -16.69 -5.26
N GLN A 32 0.82 -16.87 -6.29
CA GLN A 32 2.21 -17.27 -6.10
C GLN A 32 3.06 -16.17 -5.47
N ALA A 33 3.94 -16.56 -4.57
CA ALA A 33 4.89 -15.66 -3.94
C ALA A 33 5.82 -15.01 -4.97
N PHE A 34 6.07 -13.70 -4.80
CA PHE A 34 7.05 -12.96 -5.60
C PHE A 34 8.30 -12.72 -4.74
N ARG A 35 9.47 -13.16 -5.26
CA ARG A 35 10.75 -13.11 -4.53
C ARG A 35 11.90 -12.55 -5.37
N ALA A 36 11.58 -11.88 -6.50
CA ALA A 36 12.59 -11.47 -7.46
C ALA A 36 13.37 -10.22 -7.04
N LEU A 37 12.81 -9.39 -6.16
CA LEU A 37 13.34 -8.07 -5.79
C LEU A 37 13.54 -7.93 -4.28
N GLN A 38 14.38 -6.94 -3.92
CA GLN A 38 14.54 -6.43 -2.57
C GLN A 38 13.92 -5.05 -2.46
N PRO A 39 13.52 -4.57 -1.25
CA PRO A 39 13.01 -3.22 -1.07
C PRO A 39 13.94 -2.16 -1.70
N GLY A 40 13.34 -1.25 -2.47
CA GLY A 40 14.04 -0.21 -3.24
C GLY A 40 14.53 -0.64 -4.64
N ASP A 41 14.44 -1.90 -5.01
CA ASP A 41 14.73 -2.32 -6.38
C ASP A 41 13.64 -1.84 -7.35
N PRO A 42 14.00 -1.43 -8.59
CA PRO A 42 13.04 -1.01 -9.59
C PRO A 42 12.14 -2.15 -10.08
N PHE A 43 10.86 -1.84 -10.22
CA PHE A 43 9.87 -2.64 -10.93
C PHE A 43 9.34 -1.83 -12.11
N LEU A 44 9.55 -2.28 -13.33
CA LEU A 44 9.18 -1.56 -14.55
C LEU A 44 7.91 -2.13 -15.17
N PHE A 45 7.06 -1.25 -15.71
CA PHE A 45 5.79 -1.60 -16.35
C PHE A 45 5.99 -1.75 -17.85
N LYS A 46 5.87 -2.97 -18.35
CA LYS A 46 5.90 -3.25 -19.78
C LYS A 46 4.49 -3.52 -20.30
N LEU A 47 4.08 -2.77 -21.30
CA LEU A 47 2.78 -2.96 -21.95
C LEU A 47 2.80 -4.19 -22.85
N HIS A 48 1.65 -4.88 -22.90
CA HIS A 48 1.42 -5.98 -23.86
C HIS A 48 1.61 -5.55 -25.31
N ALA A 49 1.79 -6.54 -26.20
CA ALA A 49 1.66 -6.34 -27.64
C ALA A 49 0.26 -5.74 -27.98
N PRO A 50 0.15 -4.90 -29.01
CA PRO A 50 1.18 -4.53 -29.99
C PRO A 50 2.15 -3.43 -29.53
N ARG A 51 1.92 -2.77 -28.38
CA ARG A 51 2.76 -1.65 -27.93
C ARG A 51 4.20 -2.07 -27.62
N ASN A 52 4.37 -3.14 -26.87
CA ASN A 52 5.69 -3.73 -26.57
C ASN A 52 6.74 -2.72 -26.06
N VAL A 53 6.37 -1.88 -25.12
CA VAL A 53 7.20 -0.79 -24.59
C VAL A 53 7.22 -0.83 -23.05
N ILE A 54 8.28 -0.30 -22.44
CA ILE A 54 8.30 0.05 -21.03
C ILE A 54 7.72 1.46 -20.91
N ALA A 55 6.61 1.57 -20.18
CA ALA A 55 5.82 2.79 -20.08
C ALA A 55 5.96 3.50 -18.74
N GLY A 56 6.65 2.90 -17.77
CA GLY A 56 6.84 3.45 -16.43
C GLY A 56 7.38 2.43 -15.46
N GLY A 57 7.21 2.68 -14.17
CA GLY A 57 7.68 1.79 -13.11
C GLY A 57 7.35 2.31 -11.72
N GLY A 58 8.00 1.73 -10.74
CA GLY A 58 7.99 2.12 -9.34
C GLY A 58 9.09 1.37 -8.59
N PHE A 59 9.19 1.59 -7.28
CA PHE A 59 10.19 0.93 -6.46
C PHE A 59 9.54 -0.09 -5.54
N PHE A 60 10.08 -1.30 -5.55
CA PHE A 60 9.54 -2.42 -4.80
C PHE A 60 9.58 -2.15 -3.28
N VAL A 61 8.47 -2.38 -2.62
CA VAL A 61 8.34 -2.33 -1.16
C VAL A 61 8.36 -3.76 -0.61
N GLU A 62 7.34 -4.51 -0.95
CA GLU A 62 7.16 -5.89 -0.51
C GLU A 62 6.16 -6.62 -1.42
N ALA A 63 6.09 -7.93 -1.28
CA ALA A 63 5.07 -8.73 -1.94
C ALA A 63 4.28 -9.53 -0.91
N ARG A 64 2.97 -9.59 -1.11
CA ARG A 64 2.01 -10.26 -0.22
C ARG A 64 1.05 -11.14 -0.99
N GLN A 65 0.38 -12.01 -0.29
CA GLN A 65 -0.79 -12.73 -0.77
C GLN A 65 -2.01 -12.13 -0.06
N LEU A 66 -2.93 -11.56 -0.81
CA LEU A 66 -4.11 -10.88 -0.27
C LEU A 66 -5.38 -11.43 -0.91
N PRO A 67 -6.48 -11.61 -0.16
CA PRO A 67 -7.81 -11.68 -0.73
C PRO A 67 -8.09 -10.42 -1.57
N VAL A 68 -8.85 -10.55 -2.64
CA VAL A 68 -9.16 -9.41 -3.54
C VAL A 68 -9.89 -8.31 -2.78
N SER A 69 -10.80 -8.66 -1.88
CA SER A 69 -11.48 -7.71 -1.01
C SER A 69 -10.50 -6.87 -0.19
N GLN A 70 -9.46 -7.48 0.39
CA GLN A 70 -8.44 -6.78 1.16
C GLN A 70 -7.54 -5.92 0.27
N ALA A 71 -7.18 -6.41 -0.91
CA ALA A 71 -6.42 -5.62 -1.89
C ALA A 71 -7.22 -4.39 -2.35
N TRP A 72 -8.53 -4.55 -2.56
CA TRP A 72 -9.41 -3.42 -2.88
C TRP A 72 -9.51 -2.41 -1.73
N MET A 73 -9.78 -2.87 -0.52
CA MET A 73 -9.87 -1.99 0.66
C MET A 73 -8.60 -1.18 0.90
N ALA A 74 -7.42 -1.77 0.66
CA ALA A 74 -6.15 -1.09 0.87
C ALA A 74 -5.80 -0.11 -0.25
N PHE A 75 -6.02 -0.49 -1.51
CA PHE A 75 -5.52 0.22 -2.68
C PHE A 75 -6.60 0.89 -3.53
N GLU A 76 -7.87 0.48 -3.44
CA GLU A 76 -8.96 1.04 -4.24
C GLU A 76 -8.55 1.14 -5.73
N ARG A 77 -8.66 2.34 -6.34
CA ARG A 77 -8.27 2.59 -7.74
C ARG A 77 -6.78 2.42 -8.02
N ARG A 78 -5.93 2.40 -6.99
CA ARG A 78 -4.50 2.11 -7.10
C ARG A 78 -4.19 0.63 -7.43
N ASN A 79 -5.22 -0.20 -7.55
CA ASN A 79 -5.18 -1.49 -8.22
C ASN A 79 -5.24 -1.36 -9.76
N GLY A 80 -5.32 -0.15 -10.31
CA GLY A 80 -5.40 0.10 -11.75
C GLY A 80 -6.75 -0.28 -12.38
N VAL A 81 -7.82 -0.23 -11.60
CA VAL A 81 -9.21 -0.52 -11.98
C VAL A 81 -10.14 0.50 -11.33
N ARG A 82 -11.35 0.65 -11.84
CA ARG A 82 -12.33 1.66 -11.39
C ARG A 82 -13.04 1.26 -10.09
N ASP A 83 -13.34 -0.03 -9.95
CA ASP A 83 -14.11 -0.60 -8.85
C ASP A 83 -13.74 -2.06 -8.58
N LEU A 84 -14.29 -2.63 -7.50
CA LEU A 84 -14.04 -4.01 -7.08
C LEU A 84 -14.55 -5.03 -8.12
N ASP A 85 -15.67 -4.75 -8.75
CA ASP A 85 -16.28 -5.67 -9.74
C ASP A 85 -15.40 -5.80 -10.98
N GLU A 86 -14.81 -4.69 -11.43
CA GLU A 86 -13.82 -4.72 -12.51
C GLU A 86 -12.56 -5.50 -12.09
N LEU A 87 -12.08 -5.33 -10.87
CA LEU A 87 -10.92 -6.09 -10.36
C LEU A 87 -11.20 -7.60 -10.36
N LEU A 88 -12.35 -8.02 -9.83
CA LEU A 88 -12.79 -9.41 -9.82
C LEU A 88 -12.93 -9.96 -11.24
N THR A 89 -13.55 -9.20 -12.14
CA THR A 89 -13.74 -9.59 -13.56
C THR A 89 -12.41 -9.81 -14.26
N ARG A 90 -11.43 -8.92 -14.08
CA ARG A 90 -10.08 -9.06 -14.67
C ARG A 90 -9.33 -10.25 -14.10
N ILE A 91 -9.38 -10.45 -12.79
CA ILE A 91 -8.74 -11.61 -12.15
C ILE A 91 -9.35 -12.91 -12.68
N ASP A 92 -10.66 -12.99 -12.77
CA ASP A 92 -11.36 -14.15 -13.31
C ASP A 92 -10.96 -14.39 -14.78
N HIS A 93 -10.94 -13.36 -15.61
CA HIS A 93 -10.48 -13.46 -17.00
C HIS A 93 -9.09 -14.09 -17.10
N TYR A 94 -8.12 -13.66 -16.32
CA TYR A 94 -6.77 -14.21 -16.35
C TYR A 94 -6.65 -15.60 -15.71
N ARG A 95 -7.66 -16.04 -14.96
CA ARG A 95 -7.74 -17.39 -14.37
C ARG A 95 -8.51 -18.39 -15.23
N ARG A 96 -9.28 -17.94 -16.22
CA ARG A 96 -10.10 -18.78 -17.12
C ARG A 96 -9.23 -19.72 -17.98
N GLY A 97 -8.65 -20.64 -17.44
CA GLY A 97 -7.89 -21.76 -17.99
C GLY A 97 -7.69 -22.82 -16.93
N ARG A 98 -8.14 -22.56 -15.72
CA ARG A 98 -8.15 -23.50 -14.59
C ARG A 98 -9.59 -23.78 -14.23
N ALA A 99 -10.04 -24.99 -14.50
CA ALA A 99 -11.42 -25.46 -14.38
C ALA A 99 -12.05 -25.17 -13.00
N GLY A 100 -13.28 -24.60 -12.99
CA GLY A 100 -14.16 -24.44 -11.84
C GLY A 100 -14.45 -22.97 -11.49
N ALA A 101 -15.64 -22.72 -10.93
CA ALA A 101 -15.94 -21.44 -10.29
C ALA A 101 -14.99 -21.26 -9.12
N GLY A 102 -14.15 -20.21 -9.18
CA GLY A 102 -13.20 -19.88 -8.11
C GLY A 102 -13.92 -19.41 -6.84
N PRO A 103 -13.21 -19.29 -5.70
CA PRO A 103 -13.78 -18.72 -4.50
C PRO A 103 -14.29 -17.29 -4.73
N ALA A 104 -15.36 -16.89 -4.03
CA ALA A 104 -15.96 -15.56 -4.14
C ALA A 104 -14.98 -14.42 -3.84
N ASP A 105 -13.99 -14.68 -2.98
CA ASP A 105 -12.90 -13.73 -2.64
C ASP A 105 -11.53 -14.41 -2.86
N PRO A 106 -11.05 -14.45 -4.10
CA PRO A 106 -9.84 -15.19 -4.43
C PRO A 106 -8.57 -14.50 -3.91
N VAL A 107 -7.60 -15.28 -3.44
CA VAL A 107 -6.28 -14.77 -3.04
C VAL A 107 -5.45 -14.47 -4.28
N ILE A 108 -4.90 -13.26 -4.36
CA ILE A 108 -4.00 -12.78 -5.41
C ILE A 108 -2.60 -12.50 -4.86
N GLY A 109 -1.59 -12.50 -5.73
CA GLY A 109 -0.29 -11.93 -5.42
C GLY A 109 -0.35 -10.41 -5.56
N ALA A 110 0.05 -9.68 -4.53
CA ALA A 110 0.16 -8.23 -4.51
C ALA A 110 1.65 -7.85 -4.47
N VAL A 111 2.12 -7.11 -5.46
CA VAL A 111 3.46 -6.50 -5.49
C VAL A 111 3.28 -5.01 -5.21
N LEU A 112 3.69 -4.58 -4.02
CA LEU A 112 3.49 -3.22 -3.54
C LEU A 112 4.67 -2.36 -3.97
N LEU A 113 4.36 -1.26 -4.66
CA LEU A 113 5.35 -0.34 -5.21
C LEU A 113 5.10 1.06 -4.70
N THR A 114 6.16 1.75 -4.29
CA THR A 114 6.15 3.17 -3.92
C THR A 114 6.75 4.03 -5.03
N GLN A 115 6.48 5.34 -4.98
CA GLN A 115 6.98 6.32 -5.95
C GLN A 115 6.77 5.87 -7.40
N PRO A 116 5.56 5.47 -7.80
CA PRO A 116 5.31 5.06 -9.16
C PRO A 116 5.51 6.24 -10.12
N PHE A 117 6.01 5.94 -11.32
CA PHE A 117 6.19 6.90 -12.38
C PHE A 117 5.63 6.36 -13.70
N PHE A 118 5.03 7.25 -14.48
CA PHE A 118 4.36 6.93 -15.73
C PHE A 118 4.90 7.84 -16.82
N PHE A 119 5.48 7.27 -17.86
CA PHE A 119 6.02 8.02 -18.99
C PHE A 119 4.91 8.56 -19.90
N ALA A 120 5.14 9.68 -20.57
CA ALA A 120 4.33 10.13 -21.69
C ALA A 120 4.51 9.21 -22.90
N ASP A 121 3.59 9.23 -23.85
CA ASP A 121 3.60 8.27 -24.97
C ASP A 121 4.86 8.38 -25.85
N ASP A 122 5.40 9.58 -26.00
CA ASP A 122 6.66 9.88 -26.71
C ASP A 122 7.93 9.54 -25.91
N GLU A 123 7.79 9.31 -24.62
CA GLU A 123 8.88 8.90 -23.72
C GLU A 123 8.99 7.38 -23.54
N PHE A 124 8.09 6.60 -24.11
CA PHE A 124 8.11 5.15 -23.98
C PHE A 124 9.45 4.56 -24.44
N ILE A 125 9.91 3.53 -23.71
CA ILE A 125 11.17 2.85 -24.00
C ILE A 125 10.83 1.55 -24.70
N PRO A 126 11.46 1.21 -25.85
CA PRO A 126 11.28 -0.09 -26.51
C PRO A 126 11.50 -1.25 -25.52
N ALA A 127 10.78 -2.36 -25.72
CA ALA A 127 11.03 -3.58 -24.96
C ALA A 127 12.50 -4.00 -25.08
N PRO A 128 13.09 -4.64 -24.05
CA PRO A 128 14.46 -5.12 -24.11
C PRO A 128 14.70 -6.00 -25.35
N ALA A 129 15.87 -5.88 -25.97
CA ALA A 129 16.19 -6.60 -27.20
C ALA A 129 16.13 -8.16 -27.06
N ASP A 130 16.30 -8.64 -25.83
CA ASP A 130 16.22 -10.06 -25.47
C ASP A 130 14.84 -10.45 -24.89
N TRP A 131 13.79 -9.65 -25.15
CA TRP A 131 12.44 -9.96 -24.71
C TRP A 131 11.76 -10.95 -25.65
N HIS A 132 11.60 -12.18 -25.19
CA HIS A 132 10.95 -13.21 -25.98
C HIS A 132 9.41 -13.09 -25.90
N PRO A 133 8.66 -13.30 -27.01
CA PRO A 133 7.19 -13.22 -27.03
C PRO A 133 6.47 -14.10 -26.00
N ASN A 134 7.07 -15.22 -25.62
CA ASN A 134 6.50 -16.13 -24.60
C ASN A 134 6.63 -15.63 -23.15
N ILE A 135 7.27 -14.50 -22.92
CA ILE A 135 7.34 -13.89 -21.59
C ILE A 135 6.04 -13.11 -21.32
N VAL A 136 5.08 -13.77 -20.69
CA VAL A 136 3.74 -13.24 -20.43
C VAL A 136 3.55 -12.62 -19.04
N VAL A 137 4.45 -12.91 -18.09
CA VAL A 137 4.36 -12.40 -16.71
C VAL A 137 5.39 -11.31 -16.44
N GLY A 138 6.64 -11.58 -16.83
CA GLY A 138 7.75 -10.66 -16.60
C GLY A 138 9.08 -11.37 -16.52
N LYS A 139 10.18 -10.59 -16.46
CA LYS A 139 11.56 -11.06 -16.43
C LYS A 139 12.43 -10.18 -15.54
N GLY A 140 13.33 -10.83 -14.78
CA GLY A 140 14.35 -10.14 -13.97
C GLY A 140 15.55 -9.73 -14.81
N TYR A 141 16.16 -8.59 -14.45
CA TYR A 141 17.37 -8.06 -15.09
C TYR A 141 18.39 -7.63 -14.04
N ASP A 142 19.67 -7.80 -14.36
CA ASP A 142 20.75 -7.11 -13.67
C ASP A 142 20.96 -5.74 -14.31
N LEU A 143 20.86 -4.68 -13.53
CA LEU A 143 20.96 -3.30 -14.01
C LEU A 143 22.38 -2.78 -14.12
N SER A 144 23.37 -3.58 -13.73
CA SER A 144 24.79 -3.22 -13.83
C SER A 144 25.44 -3.68 -15.15
N THR A 145 24.78 -4.57 -15.91
CA THR A 145 25.36 -5.19 -17.10
C THR A 145 24.38 -5.33 -18.25
N GLY A 146 24.90 -5.37 -19.49
CA GLY A 146 24.20 -5.77 -20.70
C GLY A 146 22.87 -5.01 -20.95
N VAL A 147 21.85 -5.77 -21.35
CA VAL A 147 20.52 -5.24 -21.70
C VAL A 147 19.86 -4.52 -20.51
N GLY A 148 20.05 -5.05 -19.31
CA GLY A 148 19.51 -4.43 -18.09
C GLY A 148 20.09 -3.04 -17.84
N ALA A 149 21.41 -2.86 -18.00
CA ALA A 149 22.06 -1.56 -17.86
C ALA A 149 21.58 -0.55 -18.90
N SER A 150 21.38 -0.99 -20.15
CA SER A 150 20.85 -0.12 -21.22
C SER A 150 19.43 0.35 -20.93
N VAL A 151 18.54 -0.57 -20.51
CA VAL A 151 17.17 -0.22 -20.12
C VAL A 151 17.16 0.75 -18.95
N TRP A 152 17.96 0.49 -17.92
CA TRP A 152 18.00 1.36 -16.73
C TRP A 152 18.56 2.75 -17.04
N SER A 153 19.58 2.84 -17.87
CA SER A 153 20.10 4.13 -18.36
C SER A 153 19.01 4.94 -19.06
N ALA A 154 18.22 4.30 -19.94
CA ALA A 154 17.10 4.94 -20.62
C ALA A 154 16.00 5.39 -19.66
N VAL A 155 15.70 4.63 -18.61
CA VAL A 155 14.76 5.01 -17.54
C VAL A 155 15.30 6.22 -16.77
N LEU A 156 16.55 6.17 -16.32
CA LEU A 156 17.17 7.27 -15.56
C LEU A 156 17.21 8.59 -16.34
N GLN A 157 17.47 8.52 -17.64
CA GLN A 157 17.47 9.71 -18.51
C GLN A 157 16.10 10.41 -18.45
N ARG A 158 15.01 9.67 -18.50
CA ARG A 158 13.64 10.23 -18.43
C ARG A 158 13.29 10.73 -17.04
N LEU A 159 13.70 10.02 -16.00
CA LEU A 159 13.42 10.40 -14.61
C LEU A 159 14.19 11.67 -14.19
N ARG A 160 15.41 11.87 -14.70
CA ARG A 160 16.19 13.10 -14.44
C ARG A 160 15.53 14.37 -15.00
N LEU A 161 14.72 14.24 -16.03
CA LEU A 161 13.94 15.35 -16.58
C LEU A 161 12.69 15.69 -15.75
N ARG A 162 12.34 14.85 -14.79
CA ARG A 162 11.18 14.97 -13.92
C ARG A 162 11.61 15.33 -12.50
N SER A 163 11.46 16.59 -12.12
CA SER A 163 11.89 17.10 -10.81
C SER A 163 11.21 16.47 -9.60
N ALA A 164 10.11 15.73 -9.79
CA ALA A 164 9.29 15.19 -8.72
C ALA A 164 9.67 13.74 -8.30
N THR A 165 10.44 12.99 -9.09
CA THR A 165 10.78 11.61 -8.75
C THR A 165 12.05 11.54 -7.93
N VAL A 166 11.91 11.19 -6.67
CA VAL A 166 13.06 10.92 -5.78
C VAL A 166 13.53 9.49 -5.99
N LEU A 167 14.73 9.33 -6.54
CA LEU A 167 15.33 8.02 -6.76
C LEU A 167 15.85 7.41 -5.45
N PRO A 168 15.78 6.07 -5.27
CA PRO A 168 16.52 5.42 -4.20
C PRO A 168 18.01 5.60 -4.40
N PRO A 169 18.81 5.58 -3.33
CA PRO A 169 20.27 5.61 -3.44
C PRO A 169 20.74 4.32 -4.14
N ILE A 170 21.14 4.44 -5.42
CA ILE A 170 21.36 3.32 -6.35
C ILE A 170 22.48 2.39 -5.84
N ASP A 171 23.57 2.98 -5.32
CA ASP A 171 24.75 2.27 -4.85
C ASP A 171 24.75 1.98 -3.33
N ALA A 172 23.63 2.26 -2.65
CA ALA A 172 23.51 2.02 -1.22
C ALA A 172 23.35 0.54 -0.89
N ASP A 173 23.71 0.20 0.33
CA ASP A 173 23.44 -1.10 0.92
C ASP A 173 21.92 -1.38 1.08
N ARG A 174 21.61 -2.59 1.47
CA ARG A 174 20.23 -3.06 1.60
C ARG A 174 19.45 -2.30 2.69
N GLU A 175 20.11 -1.95 3.79
CA GLU A 175 19.47 -1.27 4.91
C GLU A 175 19.11 0.18 4.55
N THR A 176 20.02 0.90 3.90
CA THR A 176 19.79 2.27 3.41
C THR A 176 18.62 2.32 2.43
N LYS A 177 18.52 1.34 1.52
CA LYS A 177 17.39 1.22 0.59
C LYS A 177 16.09 0.93 1.33
N ARG A 178 16.12 0.06 2.33
CA ARG A 178 14.96 -0.22 3.18
C ARG A 178 14.47 1.02 3.90
N VAL A 179 15.37 1.79 4.51
CA VAL A 179 15.03 3.06 5.18
C VAL A 179 14.42 4.06 4.19
N TRP A 180 14.98 4.15 2.98
CA TRP A 180 14.44 5.02 1.93
C TRP A 180 12.99 4.63 1.56
N VAL A 181 12.71 3.34 1.43
CA VAL A 181 11.34 2.82 1.17
C VAL A 181 10.41 3.13 2.34
N GLU A 182 10.83 2.86 3.58
CA GLU A 182 10.02 3.09 4.78
C GLU A 182 9.59 4.57 4.93
N GLN A 183 10.43 5.51 4.50
CA GLN A 183 10.10 6.93 4.51
C GLN A 183 9.10 7.35 3.41
N ARG A 184 8.85 6.48 2.43
CA ARG A 184 8.04 6.76 1.22
C ARG A 184 6.92 5.76 1.00
N LEU A 185 6.49 5.10 2.07
CA LEU A 185 5.32 4.23 2.00
C LEU A 185 4.09 5.03 1.63
N GLY A 186 3.32 4.54 0.68
CA GLY A 186 2.03 5.11 0.34
C GLY A 186 0.92 4.61 1.28
N GLN A 187 -0.25 5.22 1.15
CA GLN A 187 -1.39 4.94 2.04
C GLN A 187 -1.91 3.51 1.91
N GLY A 188 -1.88 2.90 0.72
CA GLY A 188 -2.34 1.53 0.53
C GLY A 188 -1.44 0.53 1.23
N THR A 189 -0.12 0.73 1.13
CA THR A 189 0.87 -0.07 1.86
C THR A 189 0.71 0.09 3.37
N PHE A 190 0.53 1.32 3.85
CA PHE A 190 0.24 1.60 5.27
C PHE A 190 -1.00 0.84 5.76
N ARG A 191 -2.14 0.96 5.05
CA ARG A 191 -3.38 0.24 5.37
C ARG A 191 -3.17 -1.27 5.46
N THR A 192 -2.46 -1.85 4.50
CA THR A 192 -2.17 -3.28 4.48
C THR A 192 -1.34 -3.71 5.69
N ARG A 193 -0.27 -2.97 5.99
CA ARG A 193 0.64 -3.29 7.10
C ARG A 193 -0.04 -3.15 8.46
N VAL A 194 -0.79 -2.06 8.69
CA VAL A 194 -1.55 -1.86 9.93
C VAL A 194 -2.59 -2.97 10.10
N THR A 195 -3.35 -3.29 9.05
CA THR A 195 -4.35 -4.36 9.10
C THR A 195 -3.74 -5.70 9.50
N ASP A 196 -2.59 -6.05 8.97
CA ASP A 196 -1.90 -7.30 9.30
C ASP A 196 -1.26 -7.26 10.69
N ALA A 197 -0.62 -6.15 11.10
CA ALA A 197 0.01 -5.99 12.40
C ALA A 197 -0.99 -6.16 13.57
N TYR A 198 -2.23 -5.73 13.36
CA TYR A 198 -3.33 -5.93 14.32
C TYR A 198 -4.08 -7.27 14.14
N GLY A 199 -3.57 -8.19 13.34
CA GLY A 199 -4.19 -9.49 13.10
C GLY A 199 -5.63 -9.37 12.57
N ARG A 200 -5.91 -8.31 11.76
CA ARG A 200 -7.23 -8.02 11.19
C ARG A 200 -8.33 -7.85 12.25
N ARG A 201 -7.98 -7.17 13.36
CA ARG A 201 -8.88 -6.96 14.50
C ARG A 201 -8.81 -5.51 14.94
N CYS A 202 -9.97 -4.91 15.23
CA CYS A 202 -10.02 -3.58 15.85
C CYS A 202 -9.21 -3.55 17.15
N ALA A 203 -8.34 -2.54 17.29
CA ALA A 203 -7.52 -2.36 18.48
C ALA A 203 -8.33 -2.23 19.77
N VAL A 204 -9.50 -1.60 19.70
CA VAL A 204 -10.37 -1.29 20.86
C VAL A 204 -11.38 -2.39 21.14
N THR A 205 -12.09 -2.88 20.10
CA THR A 205 -13.25 -3.78 20.28
C THR A 205 -12.94 -5.23 19.92
N GLY A 206 -11.83 -5.51 19.24
CA GLY A 206 -11.53 -6.84 18.72
C GLY A 206 -12.38 -7.27 17.53
N GLU A 207 -13.24 -6.38 16.98
CA GLU A 207 -14.05 -6.64 15.79
C GLU A 207 -13.20 -7.14 14.62
N ARG A 208 -13.69 -8.14 13.87
CA ARG A 208 -12.96 -8.81 12.77
C ARG A 208 -13.59 -8.64 11.40
N THR A 209 -14.74 -7.96 11.33
CA THR A 209 -15.43 -7.73 10.08
C THR A 209 -14.66 -6.72 9.24
N LEU A 210 -13.79 -7.19 8.35
CA LEU A 210 -12.87 -6.37 7.56
C LEU A 210 -13.52 -5.15 6.90
N PRO A 211 -14.71 -5.22 6.28
CA PRO A 211 -15.34 -4.07 5.63
C PRO A 211 -15.61 -2.86 6.55
N VAL A 212 -15.62 -3.05 7.86
CA VAL A 212 -15.81 -1.96 8.83
C VAL A 212 -14.52 -1.61 9.59
N LEU A 213 -13.37 -2.16 9.18
CA LEU A 213 -12.07 -1.87 9.79
C LEU A 213 -11.28 -0.91 8.91
N GLU A 214 -10.73 0.13 9.51
CA GLU A 214 -9.95 1.16 8.85
C GLU A 214 -8.64 1.39 9.60
N ALA A 215 -7.55 1.60 8.85
CA ALA A 215 -6.25 1.99 9.42
C ALA A 215 -6.24 3.51 9.66
N ALA A 216 -6.37 3.91 10.91
CA ALA A 216 -6.32 5.29 11.36
C ALA A 216 -4.88 5.74 11.57
N HIS A 217 -4.51 6.93 11.10
CA HIS A 217 -3.25 7.56 11.50
C HIS A 217 -3.39 8.18 12.90
N ILE A 218 -2.46 7.89 13.81
CA ILE A 218 -2.44 8.49 15.14
C ILE A 218 -2.09 9.99 15.02
N ARG A 219 -0.98 10.31 14.35
CA ARG A 219 -0.67 11.66 13.87
C ARG A 219 -1.12 11.75 12.42
N PRO A 220 -2.06 12.65 12.07
CA PRO A 220 -2.62 12.74 10.73
C PRO A 220 -1.57 12.94 9.64
N TYR A 221 -1.78 12.33 8.47
CA TYR A 221 -0.91 12.50 7.30
C TYR A 221 -0.78 13.97 6.89
N ALA A 222 -1.87 14.73 6.93
CA ALA A 222 -1.88 16.18 6.67
C ALA A 222 -1.01 16.98 7.65
N GLN A 223 -0.67 16.44 8.81
CA GLN A 223 0.24 17.01 9.80
C GLN A 223 1.61 16.32 9.80
N GLN A 224 2.04 15.82 8.65
CA GLN A 224 3.32 15.12 8.46
C GLN A 224 3.44 13.82 9.27
N GLY A 225 2.32 13.17 9.57
CA GLY A 225 2.33 11.83 10.15
C GLY A 225 2.86 10.80 9.14
N PRO A 226 3.86 9.99 9.50
CA PRO A 226 4.44 9.01 8.57
C PRO A 226 3.50 7.82 8.35
N ASN A 227 3.59 7.19 7.17
CA ASN A 227 2.89 5.94 6.85
C ASN A 227 3.61 4.72 7.47
N ARG A 228 3.86 4.76 8.78
CA ARG A 228 4.50 3.69 9.56
C ARG A 228 3.48 2.99 10.44
N VAL A 229 3.68 1.70 10.71
CA VAL A 229 2.75 0.89 11.52
C VAL A 229 2.58 1.47 12.92
N ASP A 230 3.66 1.94 13.55
CA ASP A 230 3.65 2.55 14.89
C ASP A 230 2.93 3.92 14.95
N ASN A 231 2.59 4.50 13.78
CA ASN A 231 1.69 5.65 13.63
C ASN A 231 0.26 5.22 13.24
N GLY A 232 -0.07 3.94 13.39
CA GLY A 232 -1.34 3.37 12.95
C GLY A 232 -2.11 2.67 14.06
N LEU A 233 -3.44 2.77 13.99
CA LEU A 233 -4.38 1.98 14.77
C LEU A 233 -5.37 1.33 13.81
N LEU A 234 -5.65 0.03 13.95
CA LEU A 234 -6.75 -0.57 13.23
C LEU A 234 -8.03 -0.39 14.04
N LEU A 235 -8.93 0.41 13.55
CA LEU A 235 -10.16 0.78 14.25
C LEU A 235 -11.39 0.40 13.43
N ARG A 236 -12.51 0.17 14.12
CA ARG A 236 -13.82 0.16 13.50
C ARG A 236 -14.15 1.56 12.95
N SER A 237 -14.81 1.66 11.81
CA SER A 237 -15.01 2.90 11.06
C SER A 237 -15.68 4.03 11.85
N ASP A 238 -16.59 3.71 12.77
CA ASP A 238 -17.19 4.70 13.66
C ASP A 238 -16.18 5.23 14.68
N LEU A 239 -15.35 4.36 15.28
CA LEU A 239 -14.27 4.74 16.19
C LEU A 239 -13.19 5.57 15.47
N HIS A 240 -12.84 5.22 14.23
CA HIS A 240 -11.90 5.99 13.42
C HIS A 240 -12.41 7.43 13.21
N ARG A 241 -13.67 7.59 12.80
CA ARG A 241 -14.26 8.91 12.61
C ARG A 241 -14.30 9.76 13.89
N LEU A 242 -14.56 9.13 15.05
CA LEU A 242 -14.52 9.82 16.33
C LEU A 242 -13.09 10.19 16.73
N PHE A 243 -12.12 9.32 16.45
CA PHE A 243 -10.70 9.53 16.70
C PHE A 243 -10.17 10.73 15.88
N ASP A 244 -10.43 10.78 14.58
CA ASP A 244 -10.03 11.89 13.72
C ASP A 244 -10.64 13.24 14.14
N ARG A 245 -11.84 13.21 14.74
CA ARG A 245 -12.53 14.39 15.26
C ARG A 245 -12.12 14.78 16.68
N GLY A 246 -11.26 14.01 17.30
CA GLY A 246 -10.82 14.21 18.68
C GLY A 246 -11.92 13.95 19.72
N LEU A 247 -12.92 13.16 19.38
CA LEU A 247 -14.00 12.78 20.31
C LEU A 247 -13.67 11.49 21.09
N VAL A 248 -12.69 10.73 20.63
CA VAL A 248 -12.08 9.64 21.39
C VAL A 248 -10.56 9.71 21.23
N THR A 249 -9.83 9.09 22.16
CA THR A 249 -8.37 9.06 22.17
C THR A 249 -7.84 7.75 22.74
N ILE A 250 -6.52 7.55 22.62
CA ILE A 250 -5.80 6.51 23.38
C ILE A 250 -4.84 7.22 24.32
N GLU A 251 -4.94 6.92 25.63
CA GLU A 251 -4.06 7.46 26.64
C GLU A 251 -2.64 6.92 26.45
N PRO A 252 -1.61 7.81 26.35
CA PRO A 252 -0.26 7.42 25.88
C PRO A 252 0.50 6.45 26.80
N GLU A 253 0.25 6.49 28.13
CA GLU A 253 1.04 5.69 29.06
C GLU A 253 0.47 4.30 29.29
N ARG A 254 -0.85 4.22 29.46
CA ARG A 254 -1.55 2.98 29.81
C ARG A 254 -2.19 2.32 28.60
N LEU A 255 -2.20 2.98 27.45
CA LEU A 255 -2.87 2.53 26.22
C LEU A 255 -4.36 2.23 26.47
N THR A 256 -5.04 3.08 27.28
CA THR A 256 -6.46 2.98 27.57
C THR A 256 -7.28 3.88 26.64
N PHE A 257 -8.49 3.45 26.33
CA PHE A 257 -9.42 4.19 25.50
C PHE A 257 -10.06 5.33 26.29
N GLY A 258 -9.99 6.55 25.78
CA GLY A 258 -10.59 7.75 26.37
C GLY A 258 -11.72 8.30 25.50
N VAL A 259 -12.80 8.76 26.15
CA VAL A 259 -14.00 9.28 25.50
C VAL A 259 -14.25 10.72 25.93
N SER A 260 -14.46 11.62 24.98
CA SER A 260 -14.77 13.02 25.23
C SER A 260 -16.18 13.19 25.84
N GLN A 261 -16.31 14.06 26.86
CA GLN A 261 -17.62 14.43 27.41
C GLN A 261 -18.52 15.11 26.38
N ARG A 262 -17.93 15.73 25.36
CA ARG A 262 -18.67 16.38 24.26
C ARG A 262 -19.61 15.46 23.51
N ILE A 263 -19.33 14.14 23.48
CA ILE A 263 -20.27 13.19 22.85
C ILE A 263 -21.62 13.21 23.58
N ARG A 264 -21.62 13.32 24.90
CA ARG A 264 -22.86 13.45 25.70
C ARG A 264 -23.47 14.83 25.52
N ASP A 265 -22.65 15.87 25.63
CA ASP A 265 -23.14 17.26 25.69
C ASP A 265 -23.66 17.74 24.33
N GLU A 266 -22.98 17.38 23.24
CA GLU A 266 -23.35 17.84 21.89
C GLU A 266 -24.33 16.88 21.17
N TYR A 267 -24.27 15.57 21.44
CA TYR A 267 -25.07 14.56 20.71
C TYR A 267 -26.08 13.83 21.60
N HIS A 268 -26.13 14.13 22.90
CA HIS A 268 -27.06 13.55 23.89
C HIS A 268 -27.07 12.01 23.92
N ASN A 269 -25.98 11.36 23.51
CA ASN A 269 -25.85 9.92 23.36
C ASN A 269 -24.39 9.49 23.62
N GLY A 270 -23.99 8.34 23.10
CA GLY A 270 -22.61 7.84 23.19
C GLY A 270 -22.43 6.68 24.17
N ARG A 271 -23.51 6.13 24.71
CA ARG A 271 -23.48 5.05 25.70
C ARG A 271 -22.50 3.94 25.33
N VAL A 272 -22.54 3.47 24.08
CA VAL A 272 -21.67 2.39 23.58
C VAL A 272 -20.17 2.74 23.60
N TYR A 273 -19.84 4.02 23.52
CA TYR A 273 -18.45 4.47 23.59
C TYR A 273 -18.00 4.65 25.03
N TYR A 274 -18.85 5.18 25.91
CA TYR A 274 -18.55 5.30 27.35
C TYR A 274 -18.39 3.94 28.04
N GLU A 275 -19.03 2.89 27.53
CA GLU A 275 -18.81 1.52 28.00
C GLU A 275 -17.37 1.02 27.71
N LEU A 276 -16.65 1.65 26.79
CA LEU A 276 -15.26 1.35 26.46
C LEU A 276 -14.25 2.22 27.20
N GLU A 277 -14.70 3.32 27.82
CA GLU A 277 -13.84 4.28 28.51
C GLU A 277 -12.98 3.60 29.58
N GLY A 278 -11.70 3.97 29.64
CA GLY A 278 -10.72 3.44 30.60
C GLY A 278 -10.26 2.00 30.33
N LYS A 279 -10.87 1.31 29.38
CA LYS A 279 -10.43 -0.04 29.04
C LYS A 279 -9.12 -0.02 28.25
N PRO A 280 -8.19 -0.96 28.48
CA PRO A 280 -6.97 -1.08 27.68
C PRO A 280 -7.30 -1.50 26.26
N LEU A 281 -6.40 -1.20 25.32
CA LEU A 281 -6.49 -1.74 23.99
C LEU A 281 -6.52 -3.26 24.02
N LEU A 282 -7.52 -3.85 23.39
CA LEU A 282 -7.73 -5.30 23.36
C LEU A 282 -6.75 -6.01 22.43
N VAL A 283 -6.31 -5.32 21.38
CA VAL A 283 -5.38 -5.86 20.40
C VAL A 283 -4.23 -4.87 20.20
N LEU A 284 -3.01 -5.40 20.29
CA LEU A 284 -1.77 -4.68 19.98
C LEU A 284 -0.95 -5.52 18.99
N PRO A 285 -0.12 -4.89 18.15
CA PRO A 285 0.87 -5.61 17.36
C PRO A 285 1.78 -6.46 18.22
N ASP A 286 2.11 -7.67 17.73
CA ASP A 286 3.02 -8.58 18.43
C ASP A 286 4.43 -8.01 18.52
N ARG A 287 4.88 -7.36 17.46
CA ARG A 287 6.20 -6.73 17.39
C ARG A 287 6.22 -5.41 18.16
N PRO A 288 7.14 -5.22 19.11
CA PRO A 288 7.23 -4.00 19.91
C PRO A 288 7.46 -2.73 19.09
N ASP A 289 8.22 -2.81 18.00
CA ASP A 289 8.53 -1.70 17.09
C ASP A 289 7.34 -1.28 16.17
N GLU A 290 6.28 -2.10 16.14
CA GLU A 290 5.02 -1.83 15.42
C GLU A 290 3.91 -1.30 16.35
N ARG A 291 4.11 -1.33 17.67
CA ARG A 291 3.11 -0.83 18.62
C ARG A 291 2.95 0.67 18.54
N PRO A 292 1.76 1.22 18.87
CA PRO A 292 1.50 2.66 18.85
C PRO A 292 2.61 3.46 19.54
N ASN A 293 3.22 4.37 18.80
CA ASN A 293 4.31 5.19 19.30
C ASN A 293 3.80 6.24 20.28
N ARG A 294 4.41 6.29 21.46
CA ARG A 294 4.01 7.20 22.54
C ARG A 294 3.97 8.68 22.08
N ALA A 295 4.97 9.12 21.33
CA ALA A 295 5.03 10.52 20.89
C ALA A 295 3.87 10.88 19.94
N PHE A 296 3.42 9.94 19.10
CA PHE A 296 2.24 10.16 18.25
C PHE A 296 0.96 10.19 19.06
N LEU A 297 0.81 9.29 20.04
CA LEU A 297 -0.33 9.30 20.97
C LEU A 297 -0.39 10.59 21.79
N GLU A 298 0.74 11.06 22.32
CA GLU A 298 0.82 12.35 23.03
C GLU A 298 0.44 13.52 22.13
N HIS A 299 0.86 13.50 20.85
CA HIS A 299 0.45 14.51 19.88
C HIS A 299 -1.06 14.49 19.68
N HIS A 300 -1.65 13.32 19.44
CA HIS A 300 -3.11 13.19 19.30
C HIS A 300 -3.85 13.69 20.56
N HIS A 301 -3.39 13.27 21.74
CA HIS A 301 -4.01 13.63 23.01
C HIS A 301 -3.97 15.13 23.29
N ARG A 302 -2.88 15.82 22.91
CA ARG A 302 -2.72 17.27 23.18
C ARG A 302 -3.29 18.17 22.09
N ALA A 303 -3.16 17.75 20.82
CA ALA A 303 -3.43 18.63 19.68
C ALA A 303 -4.79 18.35 19.00
N ILE A 304 -5.33 17.14 19.15
CA ILE A 304 -6.52 16.69 18.42
C ILE A 304 -7.67 16.38 19.39
N PHE A 305 -7.39 15.66 20.48
CA PHE A 305 -8.42 15.28 21.45
C PHE A 305 -9.05 16.51 22.13
N ARG A 306 -10.36 16.47 22.28
CA ARG A 306 -11.21 17.51 22.87
C ARG A 306 -11.92 16.90 24.08
N PRO A 307 -11.36 17.03 25.29
CA PRO A 307 -11.87 16.38 26.50
C PRO A 307 -13.30 16.80 26.87
#